data_966a78f94d76282b42062471f8e08ce9
#
_entry.id   966a78f94d76282b42062471f8e08ce9
#
_cell.length_a   1.000
_cell.length_b   1.000
_cell.length_c   1.000
_cell.angle_alpha   90.00
_cell.angle_beta   90.00
_cell.angle_gamma   90.00
#
_symmetry.space_group_name_H-M   'P 1'
#
loop_
_entity.id
_entity.type
_entity.pdbx_description
1 polymer ?
#
loop_
_entity_poly.entity_id
_entity_poly.type
_entity_poly.pdbx_seq_one_letter_code
_entity_poly.pdbx_strand_id
1 'polypeptide(L)'
;MKQVNIRKICLLLCVAAVVLLTGCGAGEPEKKSDSDRIRIGFSFDSLVIERWQRDRDVFVSRAQELGAAVNVQNAGGDVAAQKKQISYFIEQKMDVIVVVAVDTSALSDVVAQAKEQGIRVVAYDRMLENANVDLYLSFDSEKVGEIYGDAITRKFPKGAQILEVLGSPEDYNVKLMEKGLASKLGSTYKVVEKNYAKGWIAEQAYDTVSEYFSKGNSCDVVVCGNDDLATQAIRALSENQKAGKVYVLGQDGDLAACQRIVEGTQGGTAFKNIDELAENAADLCVKLAKDEDPGVTTTMSDGTYDVLSYQLSPIFVDQKNMDQVIIEGGFHTKEEVYLNKKAN
;
A
#
# COMPACT_ATOMS: atom_id res chain seq x y z
N MET A 1 69.01 57.54 -12.38
CA MET A 1 68.11 56.37 -12.65
C MET A 1 68.13 55.48 -11.41
N LYS A 2 67.00 55.42 -10.65
CA LYS A 2 66.90 54.58 -9.43
C LYS A 2 66.59 53.14 -9.82
N GLN A 3 67.49 52.18 -9.52
CA GLN A 3 67.20 50.74 -9.68
C GLN A 3 66.06 50.36 -8.73
N VAL A 4 64.97 49.90 -9.29
CA VAL A 4 63.82 49.34 -8.54
C VAL A 4 64.19 47.91 -8.18
N ASN A 5 64.17 47.61 -6.88
CA ASN A 5 64.59 46.37 -6.28
C ASN A 5 63.56 45.23 -6.53
N ILE A 6 63.72 44.52 -7.67
CA ILE A 6 62.86 43.43 -8.16
C ILE A 6 62.61 42.36 -7.10
N ARG A 7 63.53 42.13 -6.15
CA ARG A 7 63.38 41.18 -5.05
C ARG A 7 62.26 41.54 -4.06
N LYS A 8 61.96 42.85 -3.86
CA LYS A 8 60.87 43.25 -2.95
C LYS A 8 59.49 43.15 -3.59
N ILE A 9 59.39 43.24 -4.91
CA ILE A 9 58.12 43.07 -5.67
C ILE A 9 57.76 41.60 -5.75
N CYS A 10 58.69 40.67 -5.93
CA CYS A 10 58.42 39.24 -5.90
C CYS A 10 57.96 38.73 -4.52
N LEU A 11 58.51 39.31 -3.42
CA LEU A 11 58.10 38.90 -2.07
C LEU A 11 56.68 39.39 -1.72
N LEU A 12 56.25 40.57 -2.21
CA LEU A 12 54.90 41.07 -2.04
C LEU A 12 53.84 40.32 -2.88
N LEU A 13 54.22 39.84 -4.06
CA LEU A 13 53.35 39.01 -4.90
C LEU A 13 53.15 37.59 -4.35
N CYS A 14 54.16 37.00 -3.71
CA CYS A 14 54.01 35.68 -3.05
C CYS A 14 53.14 35.73 -1.79
N VAL A 15 53.15 36.82 -1.02
CA VAL A 15 52.28 36.98 0.17
C VAL A 15 50.82 37.23 -0.22
N ALA A 16 50.55 37.95 -1.35
CA ALA A 16 49.22 38.15 -1.87
C ALA A 16 48.58 36.89 -2.46
N ALA A 17 49.40 35.94 -2.98
CA ALA A 17 48.92 34.66 -3.52
C ALA A 17 48.57 33.63 -2.43
N VAL A 18 49.11 33.76 -1.21
CA VAL A 18 48.80 32.82 -0.09
C VAL A 18 47.52 33.23 0.65
N VAL A 19 47.09 34.51 0.60
CA VAL A 19 45.83 34.96 1.24
C VAL A 19 44.59 34.71 0.40
N LEU A 20 44.72 34.39 -0.89
CA LEU A 20 43.61 34.07 -1.80
C LEU A 20 43.21 32.56 -1.80
N LEU A 21 43.88 31.71 -1.05
CA LEU A 21 43.59 30.24 -0.93
C LEU A 21 42.88 29.87 0.37
N THR A 22 42.49 30.83 1.22
CA THR A 22 41.68 30.56 2.44
C THR A 22 40.28 31.14 2.36
N GLY A 23 39.61 31.01 1.21
CA GLY A 23 38.27 31.46 1.00
C GLY A 23 37.39 30.39 0.39
N CYS A 24 36.38 29.94 1.15
CA CYS A 24 35.26 29.09 0.77
C CYS A 24 35.54 27.58 0.68
N GLY A 25 35.83 26.98 1.80
CA GLY A 25 35.33 25.66 2.10
C GLY A 25 33.86 25.76 2.55
N ALA A 26 32.91 25.99 1.62
CA ALA A 26 31.54 25.55 1.83
C ALA A 26 31.64 24.02 1.86
N GLY A 27 31.60 23.43 3.03
CA GLY A 27 31.57 21.98 3.17
C GLY A 27 30.40 21.44 2.36
N GLU A 28 30.70 20.71 1.29
CA GLU A 28 29.72 19.77 0.78
C GLU A 28 29.28 18.93 1.98
N PRO A 29 27.97 18.66 2.14
CA PRO A 29 27.52 17.76 3.19
C PRO A 29 28.30 16.45 2.99
N GLU A 30 29.05 16.04 4.04
CA GLU A 30 29.73 14.75 4.04
C GLU A 30 28.73 13.69 3.59
N LYS A 31 28.93 13.11 2.40
CA LYS A 31 28.21 11.90 2.02
C LYS A 31 28.57 10.86 3.08
N LYS A 32 27.60 10.54 3.97
CA LYS A 32 27.73 9.38 4.88
C LYS A 32 28.30 8.22 4.07
N SER A 33 29.28 7.53 4.61
CA SER A 33 29.81 6.34 3.95
C SER A 33 28.66 5.34 3.75
N ASP A 34 28.66 4.54 2.70
CA ASP A 34 27.62 3.51 2.48
C ASP A 34 27.50 2.54 3.68
N SER A 35 28.52 2.44 4.52
CA SER A 35 28.54 1.64 5.76
C SER A 35 27.66 2.22 6.89
N ASP A 36 27.32 3.50 6.85
CA ASP A 36 26.61 4.19 7.94
C ASP A 36 25.14 4.48 7.62
N ARG A 37 24.68 4.00 6.47
CA ARG A 37 23.28 4.13 6.05
C ARG A 37 22.43 3.03 6.63
N ILE A 38 21.25 3.37 7.13
CA ILE A 38 20.20 2.40 7.44
C ILE A 38 19.84 1.63 6.16
N ARG A 39 19.77 0.30 6.27
CA ARG A 39 19.51 -0.61 5.15
C ARG A 39 18.20 -1.33 5.39
N ILE A 40 17.24 -1.13 4.50
CA ILE A 40 15.91 -1.71 4.57
C ILE A 40 15.75 -2.71 3.42
N GLY A 41 15.40 -3.96 3.74
CA GLY A 41 14.94 -4.93 2.76
C GLY A 41 13.43 -4.87 2.66
N PHE A 42 12.85 -4.74 1.46
CA PHE A 42 11.41 -4.74 1.25
C PHE A 42 11.00 -5.86 0.30
N SER A 43 10.32 -6.89 0.80
CA SER A 43 9.82 -8.02 0.03
C SER A 43 8.32 -7.87 -0.23
N PHE A 44 7.95 -7.72 -1.51
CA PHE A 44 6.57 -7.73 -1.98
C PHE A 44 6.14 -9.15 -2.36
N ASP A 45 4.86 -9.47 -2.12
CA ASP A 45 4.22 -10.70 -2.56
C ASP A 45 4.26 -10.84 -4.09
N SER A 46 3.81 -9.80 -4.76
CA SER A 46 3.77 -9.66 -6.21
C SER A 46 3.67 -8.18 -6.57
N LEU A 47 3.59 -7.85 -7.86
CA LEU A 47 3.24 -6.52 -8.37
C LEU A 47 1.96 -6.60 -9.23
N VAL A 48 1.10 -7.59 -8.94
CA VAL A 48 -0.17 -7.80 -9.65
C VAL A 48 -1.18 -6.72 -9.28
N ILE A 49 -1.29 -6.38 -8.00
CA ILE A 49 -2.17 -5.32 -7.52
C ILE A 49 -1.53 -3.97 -7.85
N GLU A 50 -2.29 -3.09 -8.53
CA GLU A 50 -1.80 -1.82 -9.07
C GLU A 50 -1.17 -0.92 -8.00
N ARG A 51 -1.81 -0.81 -6.83
CA ARG A 51 -1.33 0.06 -5.74
C ARG A 51 0.10 -0.25 -5.27
N TRP A 52 0.57 -1.51 -5.34
CA TRP A 52 1.90 -1.89 -4.84
C TRP A 52 3.05 -1.15 -5.50
N GLN A 53 2.88 -0.69 -6.74
CA GLN A 53 3.89 0.13 -7.40
C GLN A 53 4.00 1.50 -6.74
N ARG A 54 2.86 2.12 -6.40
CA ARG A 54 2.81 3.41 -5.72
C ARG A 54 3.29 3.30 -4.27
N ASP A 55 2.82 2.29 -3.51
CA ASP A 55 3.31 1.99 -2.16
C ASP A 55 4.84 1.89 -2.13
N ARG A 56 5.43 1.12 -3.07
CA ARG A 56 6.88 0.97 -3.22
C ARG A 56 7.56 2.31 -3.48
N ASP A 57 7.09 3.06 -4.45
CA ASP A 57 7.77 4.27 -4.92
C ASP A 57 7.74 5.37 -3.86
N VAL A 58 6.61 5.54 -3.17
CA VAL A 58 6.47 6.48 -2.04
C VAL A 58 7.36 6.05 -0.87
N PHE A 59 7.31 4.77 -0.47
CA PHE A 59 8.16 4.25 0.61
C PHE A 59 9.64 4.46 0.31
N VAL A 60 10.10 4.09 -0.89
CA VAL A 60 11.51 4.23 -1.28
C VAL A 60 11.94 5.69 -1.30
N SER A 61 11.11 6.59 -1.86
CA SER A 61 11.38 8.02 -1.89
C SER A 61 11.55 8.57 -0.47
N ARG A 62 10.57 8.26 0.41
CA ARG A 62 10.60 8.73 1.80
C ARG A 62 11.79 8.17 2.59
N ALA A 63 12.08 6.88 2.45
CA ALA A 63 13.23 6.27 3.10
C ALA A 63 14.56 6.91 2.65
N GLN A 64 14.70 7.24 1.37
CA GLN A 64 15.88 7.94 0.84
C GLN A 64 16.01 9.37 1.39
N GLU A 65 14.92 10.12 1.52
CA GLU A 65 14.89 11.44 2.17
C GLU A 65 15.42 11.36 3.62
N LEU A 66 15.09 10.27 4.32
CA LEU A 66 15.54 9.99 5.68
C LEU A 66 16.98 9.44 5.76
N GLY A 67 17.63 9.27 4.59
CA GLY A 67 19.01 8.80 4.48
C GLY A 67 19.17 7.27 4.54
N ALA A 68 18.08 6.51 4.43
CA ALA A 68 18.11 5.06 4.33
C ALA A 68 18.31 4.56 2.88
N ALA A 69 18.78 3.33 2.74
CA ALA A 69 18.87 2.61 1.46
C ALA A 69 17.86 1.46 1.46
N VAL A 70 17.09 1.31 0.39
CA VAL A 70 16.07 0.26 0.27
C VAL A 70 16.45 -0.74 -0.81
N ASN A 71 16.41 -2.03 -0.49
CA ASN A 71 16.50 -3.14 -1.44
C ASN A 71 15.10 -3.75 -1.60
N VAL A 72 14.48 -3.53 -2.75
CA VAL A 72 13.14 -4.03 -3.05
C VAL A 72 13.23 -5.33 -3.85
N GLN A 73 12.50 -6.35 -3.42
CA GLN A 73 12.36 -7.62 -4.12
C GLN A 73 10.90 -8.02 -4.27
N ASN A 74 10.58 -8.75 -5.34
CA ASN A 74 9.25 -9.23 -5.67
C ASN A 74 9.23 -10.74 -5.72
N ALA A 75 8.39 -11.38 -4.91
CA ALA A 75 8.31 -12.84 -4.80
C ALA A 75 7.50 -13.49 -5.94
N GLY A 76 6.75 -12.71 -6.72
CA GLY A 76 5.96 -13.22 -7.85
C GLY A 76 4.85 -14.20 -7.43
N GLY A 77 4.32 -14.06 -6.22
CA GLY A 77 3.29 -14.95 -5.67
C GLY A 77 3.83 -16.29 -5.16
N ASP A 78 5.15 -16.46 -5.04
CA ASP A 78 5.80 -17.70 -4.60
C ASP A 78 6.34 -17.56 -3.17
N VAL A 79 5.77 -18.31 -2.23
CA VAL A 79 6.18 -18.33 -0.81
C VAL A 79 7.63 -18.77 -0.66
N ALA A 80 8.10 -19.74 -1.45
CA ALA A 80 9.48 -20.21 -1.35
C ALA A 80 10.48 -19.15 -1.86
N ALA A 81 10.10 -18.40 -2.90
CA ALA A 81 10.87 -17.25 -3.36
C ALA A 81 10.91 -16.15 -2.28
N GLN A 82 9.77 -15.86 -1.63
CA GLN A 82 9.71 -14.87 -0.55
C GLN A 82 10.59 -15.25 0.64
N LYS A 83 10.56 -16.50 1.08
CA LYS A 83 11.46 -16.99 2.12
C LYS A 83 12.94 -16.81 1.76
N LYS A 84 13.32 -17.10 0.51
CA LYS A 84 14.69 -16.88 0.02
C LYS A 84 15.08 -15.40 0.03
N GLN A 85 14.15 -14.48 -0.30
CA GLN A 85 14.39 -13.05 -0.25
C GLN A 85 14.63 -12.58 1.19
N ILE A 86 13.81 -13.03 2.13
CA ILE A 86 13.99 -12.70 3.55
C ILE A 86 15.33 -13.26 4.05
N SER A 87 15.68 -14.51 3.71
CA SER A 87 16.98 -15.10 4.04
C SER A 87 18.15 -14.29 3.45
N TYR A 88 18.03 -13.85 2.21
CA TYR A 88 19.01 -12.96 1.58
C TYR A 88 19.16 -11.64 2.34
N PHE A 89 18.06 -11.02 2.78
CA PHE A 89 18.12 -9.79 3.57
C PHE A 89 18.82 -10.02 4.93
N ILE A 90 18.59 -11.19 5.55
CA ILE A 90 19.29 -11.59 6.78
C ILE A 90 20.81 -11.72 6.52
N GLU A 91 21.21 -12.41 5.45
CA GLU A 91 22.64 -12.56 5.07
C GLU A 91 23.29 -11.23 4.75
N GLN A 92 22.55 -10.30 4.15
CA GLN A 92 22.99 -8.94 3.88
C GLN A 92 23.00 -8.05 5.13
N LYS A 93 22.56 -8.53 6.29
CA LYS A 93 22.49 -7.79 7.56
C LYS A 93 21.71 -6.47 7.39
N MET A 94 20.49 -6.56 6.85
CA MET A 94 19.59 -5.41 6.82
C MET A 94 19.25 -5.00 8.25
N ASP A 95 19.01 -3.70 8.49
CA ASP A 95 18.58 -3.21 9.79
C ASP A 95 17.08 -3.50 10.01
N VAL A 96 16.31 -3.40 8.92
CA VAL A 96 14.86 -3.66 8.92
C VAL A 96 14.49 -4.49 7.69
N ILE A 97 13.58 -5.44 7.87
CA ILE A 97 12.94 -6.19 6.78
C ILE A 97 11.44 -5.88 6.80
N VAL A 98 10.93 -5.34 5.70
CA VAL A 98 9.51 -5.05 5.47
C VAL A 98 8.94 -6.11 4.56
N VAL A 99 7.77 -6.66 4.89
CA VAL A 99 7.17 -7.78 4.17
C VAL A 99 5.70 -7.51 3.86
N VAL A 100 5.34 -7.57 2.57
CA VAL A 100 3.98 -7.82 2.11
C VAL A 100 3.87 -9.31 1.83
N ALA A 101 3.17 -10.06 2.67
CA ALA A 101 3.17 -11.52 2.62
C ALA A 101 2.44 -12.09 1.39
N VAL A 102 3.01 -13.12 0.76
CA VAL A 102 2.32 -13.97 -0.22
C VAL A 102 1.26 -14.81 0.49
N ASP A 103 1.65 -15.42 1.61
CA ASP A 103 0.80 -16.18 2.52
C ASP A 103 1.14 -15.78 3.95
N THR A 104 0.14 -15.25 4.65
CA THR A 104 0.32 -14.65 5.98
C THR A 104 0.71 -15.66 7.05
N SER A 105 0.42 -16.95 6.84
CA SER A 105 0.71 -18.03 7.78
C SER A 105 2.06 -18.73 7.54
N ALA A 106 2.73 -18.45 6.42
CA ALA A 106 3.84 -19.28 5.94
C ALA A 106 5.25 -18.75 6.31
N LEU A 107 5.39 -17.56 6.93
CA LEU A 107 6.68 -16.84 7.03
C LEU A 107 7.25 -16.78 8.46
N SER A 108 6.57 -17.31 9.46
CA SER A 108 6.96 -17.21 10.87
C SER A 108 8.38 -17.75 11.16
N ASP A 109 8.80 -18.80 10.47
CA ASP A 109 10.12 -19.41 10.61
C ASP A 109 11.28 -18.48 10.16
N VAL A 110 11.15 -17.82 9.02
CA VAL A 110 12.18 -16.89 8.51
C VAL A 110 12.15 -15.55 9.25
N VAL A 111 10.97 -15.14 9.76
CA VAL A 111 10.85 -13.96 10.64
C VAL A 111 11.59 -14.22 11.95
N ALA A 112 11.41 -15.39 12.57
CA ALA A 112 12.14 -15.76 13.79
C ALA A 112 13.66 -15.72 13.55
N GLN A 113 14.17 -16.24 12.44
CA GLN A 113 15.59 -16.17 12.08
C GLN A 113 16.10 -14.72 11.93
N ALA A 114 15.30 -13.81 11.34
CA ALA A 114 15.66 -12.41 11.24
C ALA A 114 15.79 -11.77 12.64
N LYS A 115 14.83 -12.02 13.50
CA LYS A 115 14.81 -11.49 14.88
C LYS A 115 15.96 -12.05 15.74
N GLU A 116 16.33 -13.33 15.59
CA GLU A 116 17.50 -13.93 16.25
C GLU A 116 18.82 -13.23 15.87
N GLN A 117 18.89 -12.62 14.69
CA GLN A 117 20.03 -11.82 14.24
C GLN A 117 19.91 -10.33 14.63
N GLY A 118 18.89 -9.94 15.40
CA GLY A 118 18.63 -8.56 15.83
C GLY A 118 18.05 -7.66 14.74
N ILE A 119 17.57 -8.23 13.64
CA ILE A 119 16.95 -7.49 12.54
C ILE A 119 15.49 -7.20 12.91
N ARG A 120 15.05 -5.95 12.75
CA ARG A 120 13.65 -5.57 12.93
C ARG A 120 12.80 -6.06 11.77
N VAL A 121 11.61 -6.60 12.06
CA VAL A 121 10.70 -7.09 11.03
C VAL A 121 9.38 -6.34 11.10
N VAL A 122 8.93 -5.84 9.96
CA VAL A 122 7.71 -5.06 9.80
C VAL A 122 6.77 -5.77 8.82
N ALA A 123 5.56 -6.09 9.27
CA ALA A 123 4.50 -6.54 8.40
C ALA A 123 3.80 -5.33 7.76
N TYR A 124 3.80 -5.24 6.45
CA TYR A 124 3.19 -4.16 5.71
C TYR A 124 1.91 -4.62 5.02
N ASP A 125 0.82 -3.94 5.27
CA ASP A 125 -0.54 -4.19 4.79
C ASP A 125 -1.15 -5.52 5.28
N ARG A 126 -0.43 -6.63 5.17
CA ARG A 126 -0.89 -7.97 5.58
C ARG A 126 -0.19 -8.43 6.85
N MET A 127 -0.97 -8.78 7.89
CA MET A 127 -0.43 -9.33 9.12
C MET A 127 0.31 -10.64 8.85
N LEU A 128 1.49 -10.82 9.48
CA LEU A 128 2.19 -12.10 9.49
C LEU A 128 1.71 -12.91 10.71
N GLU A 129 0.99 -14.00 10.45
CA GLU A 129 0.39 -14.81 11.51
C GLU A 129 1.47 -15.58 12.31
N ASN A 130 1.34 -15.55 13.65
CA ASN A 130 2.23 -16.26 14.60
C ASN A 130 3.72 -15.91 14.43
N ALA A 131 4.05 -14.71 13.99
CA ALA A 131 5.41 -14.32 13.61
C ALA A 131 6.08 -13.36 14.60
N ASN A 132 5.31 -12.73 15.52
CA ASN A 132 5.84 -11.76 16.48
C ASN A 132 6.70 -10.68 15.84
N VAL A 133 6.20 -10.04 14.79
CA VAL A 133 6.90 -8.92 14.13
C VAL A 133 7.01 -7.72 15.07
N ASP A 134 7.97 -6.81 14.80
CA ASP A 134 8.17 -5.64 15.65
C ASP A 134 7.11 -4.57 15.43
N LEU A 135 6.51 -4.53 14.23
CA LEU A 135 5.45 -3.59 13.89
C LEU A 135 4.58 -4.14 12.75
N TYR A 136 3.29 -3.90 12.82
CA TYR A 136 2.33 -4.11 11.73
C TYR A 136 1.75 -2.78 11.28
N LEU A 137 1.83 -2.47 10.00
CA LEU A 137 1.20 -1.29 9.40
C LEU A 137 0.18 -1.71 8.36
N SER A 138 -1.04 -1.19 8.47
CA SER A 138 -2.12 -1.51 7.53
C SER A 138 -3.23 -0.45 7.55
N PHE A 139 -4.27 -0.74 6.81
CA PHE A 139 -5.58 -0.13 7.01
C PHE A 139 -6.47 -1.04 7.88
N ASP A 140 -7.48 -0.44 8.53
CA ASP A 140 -8.52 -1.21 9.21
C ASP A 140 -9.40 -1.94 8.20
N SER A 141 -9.05 -3.20 7.94
CA SER A 141 -9.74 -4.04 6.96
C SER A 141 -11.14 -4.49 7.43
N GLU A 142 -11.39 -4.57 8.74
CA GLU A 142 -12.75 -4.79 9.26
C GLU A 142 -13.63 -3.58 8.93
N LYS A 143 -13.08 -2.37 9.04
CA LYS A 143 -13.74 -1.13 8.67
C LYS A 143 -14.08 -1.05 7.18
N VAL A 144 -13.24 -1.60 6.29
CA VAL A 144 -13.59 -1.73 4.87
C VAL A 144 -14.91 -2.49 4.69
N GLY A 145 -15.03 -3.65 5.34
CA GLY A 145 -16.25 -4.44 5.31
C GLY A 145 -17.47 -3.71 5.88
N GLU A 146 -17.29 -3.00 6.99
CA GLU A 146 -18.35 -2.14 7.55
C GLU A 146 -18.80 -1.05 6.58
N ILE A 147 -17.86 -0.38 5.89
CA ILE A 147 -18.11 0.63 4.87
C ILE A 147 -18.96 0.06 3.73
N TYR A 148 -18.63 -1.15 3.27
CA TYR A 148 -19.42 -1.83 2.24
C TYR A 148 -20.86 -2.11 2.73
N GLY A 149 -20.99 -2.67 3.93
CA GLY A 149 -22.29 -2.96 4.51
C GLY A 149 -23.15 -1.70 4.71
N ASP A 150 -22.56 -0.61 5.19
CA ASP A 150 -23.22 0.68 5.35
C ASP A 150 -23.63 1.29 3.99
N ALA A 151 -22.82 1.14 2.95
CA ALA A 151 -23.15 1.58 1.59
C ALA A 151 -24.31 0.77 0.99
N ILE A 152 -24.27 -0.56 1.17
CA ILE A 152 -25.32 -1.48 0.69
C ILE A 152 -26.64 -1.19 1.41
N THR A 153 -26.64 -1.12 2.73
CA THR A 153 -27.88 -0.91 3.52
C THR A 153 -28.49 0.46 3.25
N ARG A 154 -27.69 1.48 3.00
CA ARG A 154 -28.15 2.82 2.58
C ARG A 154 -28.78 2.79 1.19
N LYS A 155 -28.17 2.07 0.25
CA LYS A 155 -28.64 1.98 -1.14
C LYS A 155 -29.90 1.11 -1.28
N PHE A 156 -29.96 0.01 -0.51
CA PHE A 156 -31.01 -1.01 -0.58
C PHE A 156 -31.68 -1.23 0.79
N PRO A 157 -32.44 -0.28 1.32
CA PRO A 157 -32.95 -0.35 2.71
C PRO A 157 -33.97 -1.49 2.94
N LYS A 158 -34.40 -2.16 1.90
CA LYS A 158 -35.36 -3.30 1.98
C LYS A 158 -34.70 -4.67 1.86
N GLY A 159 -33.35 -4.70 1.68
CA GLY A 159 -32.56 -5.89 1.41
C GLY A 159 -32.02 -5.96 0.00
N ALA A 160 -31.07 -6.84 -0.24
CA ALA A 160 -30.40 -7.03 -1.53
C ALA A 160 -29.88 -8.45 -1.70
N GLN A 161 -29.73 -8.86 -2.96
CA GLN A 161 -28.95 -10.05 -3.35
C GLN A 161 -27.51 -9.63 -3.66
N ILE A 162 -26.54 -10.24 -3.01
CA ILE A 162 -25.13 -9.85 -3.05
C ILE A 162 -24.30 -11.00 -3.64
N LEU A 163 -23.57 -10.72 -4.71
CA LEU A 163 -22.50 -11.57 -5.21
C LEU A 163 -21.19 -11.05 -4.63
N GLU A 164 -20.46 -11.91 -3.93
CA GLU A 164 -19.14 -11.59 -3.38
C GLU A 164 -18.03 -12.18 -4.26
N VAL A 165 -17.11 -11.31 -4.72
CA VAL A 165 -15.88 -11.66 -5.44
C VAL A 165 -14.71 -11.10 -4.64
N LEU A 166 -14.26 -11.89 -3.69
CA LEU A 166 -13.31 -11.47 -2.67
C LEU A 166 -11.85 -11.67 -3.13
N GLY A 167 -10.91 -11.14 -2.37
CA GLY A 167 -9.47 -11.32 -2.59
C GLY A 167 -8.98 -12.74 -2.28
N SER A 168 -7.66 -12.89 -2.20
CA SER A 168 -7.04 -14.19 -1.93
C SER A 168 -7.41 -14.72 -0.53
N PRO A 169 -7.82 -15.98 -0.40
CA PRO A 169 -8.21 -16.55 0.90
C PRO A 169 -7.02 -16.71 1.87
N GLU A 170 -5.78 -16.65 1.35
CA GLU A 170 -4.54 -16.66 2.12
C GLU A 170 -4.19 -15.30 2.72
N ASP A 171 -4.97 -14.25 2.41
CA ASP A 171 -4.81 -12.91 2.94
C ASP A 171 -5.71 -12.69 4.17
N TYR A 172 -5.08 -12.38 5.31
CA TYR A 172 -5.79 -12.14 6.56
C TYR A 172 -6.80 -10.98 6.47
N ASN A 173 -6.50 -9.95 5.66
CA ASN A 173 -7.38 -8.80 5.47
C ASN A 173 -8.75 -9.18 4.87
N VAL A 174 -8.78 -10.21 4.03
CA VAL A 174 -10.04 -10.71 3.44
C VAL A 174 -10.98 -11.21 4.52
N LYS A 175 -10.47 -11.96 5.50
CA LYS A 175 -11.27 -12.46 6.65
C LYS A 175 -11.83 -11.31 7.50
N LEU A 176 -11.04 -10.25 7.73
CA LEU A 176 -11.47 -9.06 8.46
C LEU A 176 -12.56 -8.30 7.70
N MET A 177 -12.38 -8.12 6.39
CA MET A 177 -13.38 -7.46 5.55
C MET A 177 -14.71 -8.22 5.53
N GLU A 178 -14.67 -9.56 5.40
CA GLU A 178 -15.88 -10.41 5.49
C GLU A 178 -16.59 -10.24 6.84
N LYS A 179 -15.82 -10.24 7.93
CA LYS A 179 -16.35 -10.02 9.29
C LYS A 179 -17.04 -8.67 9.41
N GLY A 180 -16.39 -7.60 8.93
CA GLY A 180 -16.94 -6.25 8.94
C GLY A 180 -18.22 -6.14 8.09
N LEU A 181 -18.22 -6.70 6.89
CA LEU A 181 -19.41 -6.72 6.01
C LEU A 181 -20.56 -7.47 6.67
N ALA A 182 -20.32 -8.66 7.19
CA ALA A 182 -21.35 -9.46 7.85
C ALA A 182 -21.95 -8.77 9.08
N SER A 183 -21.17 -7.96 9.80
CA SER A 183 -21.62 -7.23 11.00
C SER A 183 -22.72 -6.19 10.69
N LYS A 184 -22.77 -5.71 9.44
CA LYS A 184 -23.71 -4.67 8.98
C LYS A 184 -24.94 -5.22 8.26
N LEU A 185 -24.91 -6.46 7.81
CA LEU A 185 -25.94 -7.06 7.00
C LEU A 185 -26.93 -7.85 7.86
N GLY A 186 -28.19 -7.47 7.85
CA GLY A 186 -29.28 -8.21 8.47
C GLY A 186 -29.81 -9.32 7.55
N SER A 187 -30.78 -10.10 8.02
CA SER A 187 -31.34 -11.27 7.34
C SER A 187 -32.02 -11.01 5.98
N THR A 188 -32.31 -9.75 5.67
CA THR A 188 -32.88 -9.35 4.37
C THR A 188 -31.85 -9.22 3.26
N TYR A 189 -30.55 -9.21 3.61
CA TYR A 189 -29.42 -9.19 2.67
C TYR A 189 -28.92 -10.61 2.50
N LYS A 190 -28.87 -11.08 1.26
CA LYS A 190 -28.52 -12.48 0.95
C LYS A 190 -27.26 -12.50 0.09
N VAL A 191 -26.21 -13.10 0.62
CA VAL A 191 -25.06 -13.52 -0.21
C VAL A 191 -25.52 -14.70 -1.05
N VAL A 192 -25.72 -14.48 -2.34
CA VAL A 192 -26.23 -15.48 -3.26
C VAL A 192 -25.14 -16.41 -3.81
N GLU A 193 -23.93 -15.88 -3.94
CA GLU A 193 -22.73 -16.62 -4.28
C GLU A 193 -21.50 -15.89 -3.72
N LYS A 194 -20.46 -16.63 -3.35
CA LYS A 194 -19.21 -16.13 -2.86
C LYS A 194 -18.05 -16.86 -3.54
N ASN A 195 -17.13 -16.09 -4.11
CA ASN A 195 -15.92 -16.60 -4.75
C ASN A 195 -14.69 -15.81 -4.31
N TYR A 196 -13.54 -16.45 -4.35
CA TYR A 196 -12.25 -15.87 -3.99
C TYR A 196 -11.33 -15.82 -5.21
N ALA A 197 -10.77 -14.66 -5.50
CA ALA A 197 -9.75 -14.48 -6.52
C ALA A 197 -8.38 -14.86 -5.94
N LYS A 198 -7.99 -16.12 -6.09
CA LYS A 198 -6.72 -16.62 -5.58
C LYS A 198 -5.55 -15.83 -6.14
N GLY A 199 -4.63 -15.42 -5.26
CA GLY A 199 -3.51 -14.57 -5.62
C GLY A 199 -3.91 -13.17 -6.08
N TRP A 200 -5.15 -12.72 -5.80
CA TRP A 200 -5.69 -11.42 -6.23
C TRP A 200 -5.73 -11.24 -7.75
N ILE A 201 -5.76 -12.34 -8.53
CA ILE A 201 -5.77 -12.29 -10.00
C ILE A 201 -7.12 -11.76 -10.48
N ALA A 202 -7.13 -10.55 -11.04
CA ALA A 202 -8.34 -9.80 -11.34
C ALA A 202 -9.25 -10.48 -12.37
N GLU A 203 -8.69 -11.21 -13.34
CA GLU A 203 -9.43 -11.95 -14.37
C GLU A 203 -10.41 -12.99 -13.79
N GLN A 204 -10.12 -13.52 -12.60
CA GLN A 204 -11.02 -14.44 -11.92
C GLN A 204 -12.35 -13.77 -11.56
N ALA A 205 -12.38 -12.46 -11.34
CA ALA A 205 -13.60 -11.71 -11.12
C ALA A 205 -14.45 -11.62 -12.40
N TYR A 206 -13.80 -11.45 -13.55
CA TYR A 206 -14.50 -11.51 -14.84
C TYR A 206 -15.15 -12.86 -15.06
N ASP A 207 -14.41 -13.96 -14.87
CA ASP A 207 -14.92 -15.32 -15.06
C ASP A 207 -16.11 -15.59 -14.11
N THR A 208 -15.96 -15.28 -12.83
CA THR A 208 -17.03 -15.44 -11.83
C THR A 208 -18.31 -14.71 -12.21
N VAL A 209 -18.22 -13.42 -12.54
CA VAL A 209 -19.39 -12.59 -12.86
C VAL A 209 -19.99 -13.02 -14.19
N SER A 210 -19.18 -13.30 -15.22
CA SER A 210 -19.66 -13.80 -16.51
C SER A 210 -20.40 -15.13 -16.36
N GLU A 211 -19.83 -16.08 -15.64
CA GLU A 211 -20.46 -17.37 -15.40
C GLU A 211 -21.78 -17.24 -14.63
N TYR A 212 -21.79 -16.38 -13.58
CA TYR A 212 -22.98 -16.14 -12.77
C TYR A 212 -24.17 -15.64 -13.63
N PHE A 213 -23.95 -14.62 -14.46
CA PHE A 213 -24.99 -14.05 -15.30
C PHE A 213 -25.36 -14.90 -16.51
N SER A 214 -24.43 -15.69 -17.07
CA SER A 214 -24.68 -16.62 -18.18
C SER A 214 -25.67 -17.71 -17.82
N LYS A 215 -25.73 -18.09 -16.53
CA LYS A 215 -26.71 -19.05 -15.98
C LYS A 215 -28.12 -18.47 -15.80
N GLY A 216 -28.35 -17.20 -16.17
CA GLY A 216 -29.60 -16.48 -15.99
C GLY A 216 -29.83 -15.96 -14.57
N ASN A 217 -28.82 -15.98 -13.71
CA ASN A 217 -28.89 -15.44 -12.36
C ASN A 217 -28.95 -13.90 -12.35
N SER A 218 -29.31 -13.34 -11.21
CA SER A 218 -29.33 -11.87 -11.00
C SER A 218 -28.87 -11.53 -9.58
N CYS A 219 -28.23 -10.38 -9.42
CA CYS A 219 -27.94 -9.79 -8.12
C CYS A 219 -28.12 -8.25 -8.19
N ASP A 220 -28.26 -7.65 -7.00
CA ASP A 220 -28.38 -6.19 -6.87
C ASP A 220 -27.02 -5.55 -6.67
N VAL A 221 -26.09 -6.30 -6.03
CA VAL A 221 -24.76 -5.82 -5.62
C VAL A 221 -23.70 -6.84 -6.00
N VAL A 222 -22.57 -6.35 -6.48
CA VAL A 222 -21.31 -7.11 -6.52
C VAL A 222 -20.33 -6.43 -5.55
N VAL A 223 -19.91 -7.17 -4.53
CA VAL A 223 -18.86 -6.77 -3.61
C VAL A 223 -17.54 -7.34 -4.11
N CYS A 224 -16.62 -6.47 -4.49
CA CYS A 224 -15.29 -6.87 -4.92
C CYS A 224 -14.26 -6.66 -3.80
N GLY A 225 -13.29 -7.56 -3.71
CA GLY A 225 -12.21 -7.49 -2.76
C GLY A 225 -11.35 -6.22 -2.91
N ASN A 226 -11.20 -5.72 -4.15
CA ASN A 226 -10.54 -4.45 -4.45
C ASN A 226 -11.04 -3.84 -5.78
N ASP A 227 -10.48 -2.71 -6.19
CA ASP A 227 -10.84 -2.00 -7.41
C ASP A 227 -10.36 -2.69 -8.70
N ASP A 228 -9.27 -3.47 -8.66
CA ASP A 228 -8.84 -4.32 -9.78
C ASP A 228 -9.87 -5.40 -10.08
N LEU A 229 -10.35 -6.10 -9.04
CA LEU A 229 -11.44 -7.08 -9.16
C LEU A 229 -12.72 -6.41 -9.65
N ALA A 230 -13.04 -5.20 -9.15
CA ALA A 230 -14.19 -4.43 -9.58
C ALA A 230 -14.10 -4.04 -11.07
N THR A 231 -12.89 -3.75 -11.58
CA THR A 231 -12.64 -3.48 -12.98
C THR A 231 -13.09 -4.64 -13.86
N GLN A 232 -12.69 -5.85 -13.52
CA GLN A 232 -13.03 -7.04 -14.30
C GLN A 232 -14.49 -7.47 -14.12
N ALA A 233 -15.02 -7.31 -12.90
CA ALA A 233 -16.44 -7.54 -12.63
C ALA A 233 -17.33 -6.61 -13.49
N ILE A 234 -16.99 -5.30 -13.55
CA ILE A 234 -17.72 -4.32 -14.36
C ILE A 234 -17.60 -4.61 -15.86
N ARG A 235 -16.44 -5.09 -16.32
CA ARG A 235 -16.29 -5.56 -17.70
C ARG A 235 -17.27 -6.67 -18.02
N ALA A 236 -17.37 -7.71 -17.19
CA ALA A 236 -18.33 -8.80 -17.34
C ALA A 236 -19.78 -8.30 -17.28
N LEU A 237 -20.09 -7.37 -16.37
CA LEU A 237 -21.41 -6.72 -16.29
C LEU A 237 -21.73 -5.91 -17.55
N SER A 238 -20.73 -5.27 -18.17
CA SER A 238 -20.93 -4.50 -19.42
C SER A 238 -21.34 -5.39 -20.57
N GLU A 239 -20.66 -6.53 -20.74
CA GLU A 239 -20.97 -7.53 -21.76
C GLU A 239 -22.39 -8.13 -21.58
N ASN A 240 -22.85 -8.21 -20.33
CA ASN A 240 -24.19 -8.65 -19.95
C ASN A 240 -25.23 -7.50 -19.90
N GLN A 241 -24.87 -6.27 -20.32
CA GLN A 241 -25.71 -5.06 -20.28
C GLN A 241 -26.22 -4.71 -18.88
N LYS A 242 -25.42 -4.98 -17.85
CA LYS A 242 -25.73 -4.77 -16.43
C LYS A 242 -24.87 -3.67 -15.78
N ALA A 243 -23.82 -3.17 -16.45
CA ALA A 243 -23.00 -2.07 -15.92
C ALA A 243 -23.89 -0.84 -15.61
N GLY A 244 -23.65 -0.21 -14.46
CA GLY A 244 -24.48 0.88 -13.93
C GLY A 244 -25.87 0.48 -13.41
N LYS A 245 -26.30 -0.78 -13.60
CA LYS A 245 -27.56 -1.32 -13.04
C LYS A 245 -27.33 -2.15 -11.79
N VAL A 246 -26.21 -2.85 -11.73
CA VAL A 246 -25.72 -3.57 -10.54
C VAL A 246 -24.79 -2.64 -9.76
N TYR A 247 -24.97 -2.56 -8.45
CA TYR A 247 -24.16 -1.71 -7.58
C TYR A 247 -22.84 -2.41 -7.23
N VAL A 248 -21.73 -1.89 -7.76
CA VAL A 248 -20.41 -2.51 -7.58
C VAL A 248 -19.59 -1.71 -6.55
N LEU A 249 -19.00 -2.41 -5.59
CA LEU A 249 -18.10 -1.85 -4.57
C LEU A 249 -16.70 -2.43 -4.69
N GLY A 250 -15.70 -1.61 -4.45
CA GLY A 250 -14.30 -1.96 -4.39
C GLY A 250 -13.58 -1.20 -3.29
N GLN A 251 -12.28 -1.40 -3.14
CA GLN A 251 -11.41 -0.64 -2.24
C GLN A 251 -10.12 -0.25 -2.95
N ASP A 252 -9.39 0.65 -2.37
CA ASP A 252 -8.09 1.24 -2.63
C ASP A 252 -8.18 2.67 -3.21
N GLY A 253 -9.13 2.96 -4.11
CA GLY A 253 -9.28 4.27 -4.74
C GLY A 253 -8.45 4.39 -6.02
N ASP A 254 -8.31 3.31 -6.77
CA ASP A 254 -7.59 3.29 -8.04
C ASP A 254 -8.16 4.32 -9.02
N LEU A 255 -7.32 4.90 -9.88
CA LEU A 255 -7.76 5.91 -10.83
C LEU A 255 -8.92 5.43 -11.70
N ALA A 256 -8.83 4.22 -12.22
CA ALA A 256 -9.89 3.63 -13.03
C ALA A 256 -11.20 3.45 -12.24
N ALA A 257 -11.14 3.15 -10.95
CA ALA A 257 -12.32 3.10 -10.08
C ALA A 257 -12.92 4.48 -9.86
N CYS A 258 -12.10 5.50 -9.59
CA CYS A 258 -12.55 6.89 -9.47
C CYS A 258 -13.25 7.37 -10.74
N GLN A 259 -12.73 7.06 -11.93
CA GLN A 259 -13.37 7.33 -13.21
C GLN A 259 -14.73 6.64 -13.32
N ARG A 260 -14.82 5.35 -13.03
CA ARG A 260 -16.08 4.59 -13.07
C ARG A 260 -17.13 5.08 -12.06
N ILE A 261 -16.66 5.55 -10.89
CA ILE A 261 -17.56 6.13 -9.88
C ILE A 261 -18.18 7.42 -10.41
N VAL A 262 -17.41 8.33 -11.00
CA VAL A 262 -17.95 9.58 -11.56
C VAL A 262 -18.80 9.34 -12.80
N GLU A 263 -18.54 8.28 -13.58
CA GLU A 263 -19.34 7.82 -14.73
C GLU A 263 -20.62 7.08 -14.30
N GLY A 264 -20.67 6.53 -13.08
CA GLY A 264 -21.85 5.84 -12.52
C GLY A 264 -21.88 4.33 -12.77
N THR A 265 -20.78 3.72 -13.22
CA THR A 265 -20.68 2.26 -13.43
C THR A 265 -20.15 1.52 -12.20
N GLN A 266 -19.46 2.22 -11.28
CA GLN A 266 -19.09 1.73 -9.95
C GLN A 266 -19.80 2.56 -8.88
N GLY A 267 -20.30 1.92 -7.83
CA GLY A 267 -21.08 2.56 -6.77
C GLY A 267 -20.25 3.32 -5.76
N GLY A 268 -19.04 2.86 -5.52
CA GLY A 268 -18.07 3.49 -4.60
C GLY A 268 -16.87 2.61 -4.35
N THR A 269 -15.90 3.17 -3.63
CA THR A 269 -14.70 2.48 -3.17
C THR A 269 -14.43 2.82 -1.71
N ALA A 270 -13.87 1.89 -0.94
CA ALA A 270 -13.25 2.18 0.35
C ALA A 270 -11.83 2.67 0.09
N PHE A 271 -11.66 3.97 0.00
CA PHE A 271 -10.40 4.63 -0.29
C PHE A 271 -9.39 4.40 0.81
N LYS A 272 -8.20 4.02 0.43
CA LYS A 272 -7.02 3.85 1.27
C LYS A 272 -5.95 4.85 0.84
N ASN A 273 -5.59 5.79 1.73
CA ASN A 273 -4.49 6.73 1.44
C ASN A 273 -3.15 6.00 1.56
N ILE A 274 -2.76 5.32 0.50
CA ILE A 274 -1.53 4.50 0.46
C ILE A 274 -0.26 5.35 0.55
N ASP A 275 -0.29 6.61 0.10
CA ASP A 275 0.84 7.52 0.25
C ASP A 275 1.15 7.75 1.74
N GLU A 276 0.11 8.06 2.53
CA GLU A 276 0.22 8.24 3.98
C GLU A 276 0.73 6.98 4.68
N LEU A 277 0.25 5.79 4.27
CA LEU A 277 0.71 4.52 4.85
C LEU A 277 2.18 4.28 4.54
N ALA A 278 2.60 4.48 3.30
CA ALA A 278 3.97 4.22 2.85
C ALA A 278 4.97 5.20 3.46
N GLU A 279 4.62 6.50 3.55
CA GLU A 279 5.45 7.50 4.22
C GLU A 279 5.62 7.18 5.71
N ASN A 280 4.53 6.90 6.43
CA ASN A 280 4.60 6.51 7.83
C ASN A 280 5.39 5.22 8.04
N ALA A 281 5.25 4.25 7.13
CA ALA A 281 6.04 3.02 7.21
C ALA A 281 7.54 3.27 7.08
N ALA A 282 7.96 4.13 6.16
CA ALA A 282 9.37 4.51 6.02
C ALA A 282 9.90 5.23 7.27
N ASP A 283 9.12 6.18 7.82
CA ASP A 283 9.47 6.90 9.04
C ASP A 283 9.63 5.95 10.23
N LEU A 284 8.69 5.02 10.41
CA LEU A 284 8.69 4.06 11.51
C LEU A 284 9.80 3.00 11.35
N CYS A 285 10.09 2.56 10.12
CA CYS A 285 11.22 1.67 9.86
C CYS A 285 12.57 2.34 10.25
N VAL A 286 12.74 3.62 9.94
CA VAL A 286 13.96 4.36 10.30
C VAL A 286 14.08 4.52 11.82
N LYS A 287 12.98 4.75 12.55
CA LYS A 287 12.98 4.77 14.02
C LYS A 287 13.36 3.41 14.59
N LEU A 288 12.74 2.33 14.10
CA LEU A 288 13.06 0.96 14.54
C LEU A 288 14.53 0.61 14.30
N ALA A 289 15.11 0.99 13.16
CA ALA A 289 16.52 0.78 12.85
C ALA A 289 17.47 1.52 13.79
N LYS A 290 17.01 2.60 14.42
CA LYS A 290 17.77 3.40 15.40
C LYS A 290 17.48 3.01 16.84
N ASP A 291 16.67 1.97 17.07
CA ASP A 291 16.14 1.60 18.40
C ASP A 291 15.37 2.74 19.09
N GLU A 292 14.76 3.64 18.31
CA GLU A 292 13.91 4.71 18.79
C GLU A 292 12.47 4.20 19.00
N ASP A 293 11.75 4.78 19.97
CA ASP A 293 10.33 4.48 20.18
C ASP A 293 9.52 4.88 18.93
N PRO A 294 8.81 3.96 18.27
CA PRO A 294 7.96 4.29 17.14
C PRO A 294 6.79 5.21 17.52
N GLY A 295 6.43 5.30 18.81
CA GLY A 295 5.28 6.08 19.29
C GLY A 295 3.93 5.41 19.01
N VAL A 296 3.93 4.11 18.68
CA VAL A 296 2.72 3.32 18.45
C VAL A 296 2.33 2.62 19.75
N THR A 297 1.09 2.81 20.19
CA THR A 297 0.60 2.27 21.46
C THR A 297 -0.50 1.21 21.30
N THR A 298 -1.07 1.10 20.11
CA THR A 298 -2.07 0.08 19.78
C THR A 298 -1.41 -1.23 19.42
N THR A 299 -2.08 -2.34 19.75
CA THR A 299 -1.64 -3.68 19.40
C THR A 299 -2.74 -4.43 18.64
N MET A 300 -2.34 -5.43 17.88
CA MET A 300 -3.21 -6.39 17.23
C MET A 300 -2.63 -7.79 17.40
N SER A 301 -3.50 -8.77 17.65
CA SER A 301 -3.03 -10.15 17.75
C SER A 301 -2.69 -10.72 16.38
N ASP A 302 -1.52 -11.35 16.28
CA ASP A 302 -1.11 -12.13 15.12
C ASP A 302 -1.57 -13.62 15.18
N GLY A 303 -2.36 -13.95 16.21
CA GLY A 303 -2.79 -15.29 16.54
C GLY A 303 -2.08 -15.87 17.76
N THR A 304 -0.86 -15.45 18.04
CA THR A 304 -0.04 -15.91 19.20
C THR A 304 0.45 -14.72 20.04
N TYR A 305 0.81 -13.62 19.41
CA TYR A 305 1.42 -12.46 20.06
C TYR A 305 0.60 -11.20 19.85
N ASP A 306 0.69 -10.26 20.79
CA ASP A 306 0.19 -8.89 20.62
C ASP A 306 1.29 -8.04 19.99
N VAL A 307 1.11 -7.70 18.72
CA VAL A 307 2.07 -6.95 17.90
C VAL A 307 1.70 -5.48 17.88
N LEU A 308 2.67 -4.56 17.99
CA LEU A 308 2.43 -3.13 17.77
C LEU A 308 1.78 -2.93 16.40
N SER A 309 0.70 -2.16 16.36
CA SER A 309 -0.11 -2.01 15.15
C SER A 309 -0.43 -0.54 14.88
N TYR A 310 -0.01 -0.06 13.70
CA TYR A 310 -0.37 1.23 13.17
C TYR A 310 -1.39 1.05 12.04
N GLN A 311 -2.62 1.50 12.23
CA GLN A 311 -3.68 1.33 11.26
C GLN A 311 -4.30 2.67 10.87
N LEU A 312 -4.43 2.90 9.57
CA LEU A 312 -5.19 4.01 8.99
C LEU A 312 -6.64 3.59 8.73
N SER A 313 -7.56 4.53 8.91
CA SER A 313 -8.96 4.27 8.63
C SER A 313 -9.28 4.54 7.15
N PRO A 314 -9.91 3.58 6.45
CA PRO A 314 -10.40 3.82 5.09
C PRO A 314 -11.58 4.79 5.09
N ILE A 315 -11.79 5.47 3.97
CA ILE A 315 -12.88 6.43 3.77
C ILE A 315 -13.76 5.95 2.60
N PHE A 316 -15.08 5.90 2.80
CA PHE A 316 -15.97 5.63 1.68
C PHE A 316 -15.98 6.79 0.68
N VAL A 317 -15.69 6.50 -0.58
CA VAL A 317 -15.74 7.46 -1.68
C VAL A 317 -16.81 7.07 -2.69
N ASP A 318 -17.72 7.99 -2.96
CA ASP A 318 -18.73 7.93 -4.02
C ASP A 318 -18.70 9.23 -4.87
N GLN A 319 -19.63 9.39 -5.79
CA GLN A 319 -19.71 10.60 -6.61
C GLN A 319 -19.84 11.91 -5.81
N LYS A 320 -20.36 11.86 -4.57
CA LYS A 320 -20.68 13.07 -3.81
C LYS A 320 -19.47 13.69 -3.14
N ASN A 321 -18.50 12.85 -2.75
CA ASN A 321 -17.30 13.29 -2.04
C ASN A 321 -15.99 13.05 -2.82
N MET A 322 -16.07 12.66 -4.10
CA MET A 322 -14.92 12.42 -4.97
C MET A 322 -13.96 13.62 -5.00
N ASP A 323 -14.50 14.83 -5.26
CA ASP A 323 -13.67 16.03 -5.34
C ASP A 323 -12.99 16.31 -3.99
N GLN A 324 -13.73 16.20 -2.89
CA GLN A 324 -13.19 16.50 -1.55
C GLN A 324 -12.13 15.50 -1.10
N VAL A 325 -12.37 14.20 -1.29
CA VAL A 325 -11.50 13.15 -0.71
C VAL A 325 -10.32 12.83 -1.62
N ILE A 326 -10.57 12.67 -2.91
CA ILE A 326 -9.55 12.21 -3.87
C ILE A 326 -8.79 13.38 -4.49
N ILE A 327 -9.49 14.42 -4.96
CA ILE A 327 -8.88 15.50 -5.73
C ILE A 327 -8.25 16.55 -4.79
N GLU A 328 -9.03 17.10 -3.86
CA GLU A 328 -8.52 18.05 -2.87
C GLU A 328 -7.53 17.40 -1.89
N GLY A 329 -7.69 16.08 -1.65
CA GLY A 329 -6.73 15.25 -0.93
C GLY A 329 -5.42 15.00 -1.68
N GLY A 330 -5.34 15.35 -2.98
CA GLY A 330 -4.11 15.25 -3.78
C GLY A 330 -3.76 13.84 -4.27
N PHE A 331 -4.69 12.87 -4.13
CA PHE A 331 -4.41 11.49 -4.51
C PHE A 331 -4.44 11.25 -6.02
N HIS A 332 -5.43 11.84 -6.72
CA HIS A 332 -5.54 11.91 -8.18
C HIS A 332 -5.91 13.32 -8.62
N THR A 333 -5.53 13.70 -9.83
CA THR A 333 -5.90 14.99 -10.39
C THR A 333 -7.34 14.99 -10.93
N LYS A 334 -7.96 16.17 -10.97
CA LYS A 334 -9.32 16.31 -11.50
C LYS A 334 -9.40 15.93 -12.97
N GLU A 335 -8.40 16.29 -13.74
CA GLU A 335 -8.28 15.99 -15.17
C GLU A 335 -8.25 14.49 -15.43
N GLU A 336 -7.54 13.71 -14.59
CA GLU A 336 -7.47 12.26 -14.70
C GLU A 336 -8.81 11.62 -14.32
N VAL A 337 -9.40 11.98 -13.18
CA VAL A 337 -10.65 11.39 -12.67
C VAL A 337 -11.82 11.65 -13.60
N TYR A 338 -11.92 12.86 -14.17
CA TYR A 338 -13.04 13.28 -15.02
C TYR A 338 -12.72 13.16 -16.52
N LEU A 339 -11.68 12.40 -16.91
CA LEU A 339 -11.19 12.30 -18.30
C LEU A 339 -12.31 12.01 -19.31
N ASN A 340 -13.23 11.10 -18.99
CA ASN A 340 -14.31 10.66 -19.89
C ASN A 340 -15.62 11.40 -19.63
N LYS A 341 -15.71 12.18 -18.56
CA LYS A 341 -16.94 12.92 -18.23
C LYS A 341 -16.87 14.28 -18.91
N LYS A 342 -17.64 14.46 -19.98
CA LYS A 342 -17.77 15.79 -20.63
C LYS A 342 -18.17 16.82 -19.58
N ALA A 343 -17.42 17.92 -19.50
CA ALA A 343 -17.84 19.08 -18.73
C ALA A 343 -19.21 19.52 -19.23
N ASN A 344 -20.24 19.44 -18.41
CA ASN A 344 -21.57 19.99 -18.68
C ASN A 344 -21.53 21.49 -18.52
#